data_a34536617786212803543d9001f09bf5
#
_entry.id   a34536617786212803543d9001f09bf5
#
_cell.length_a   1.000
_cell.length_b   1.000
_cell.length_c   1.000
_cell.angle_alpha   90.00
_cell.angle_beta   90.00
_cell.angle_gamma   90.00
#
_symmetry.space_group_name_H-M   'P 1'
#
loop_
_entity.id
_entity.type
_entity.pdbx_description
1 polymer ?
#
loop_
_entity_poly.entity_id
_entity_poly.type
_entity_poly.pdbx_seq_one_letter_code
_entity_poly.pdbx_strand_id
1 'polypeptide(L)'
;MFMKRKIKSAKGFTLAELLIVVAIIAVLVAIGIPIFTSQLEKSREAVDLSDVRSAYAEVMMAAITGDTTAYYTKDANQTIYKQPGSTPEGNVYSITVEPLKQKQDNWQTALPITIGGVSSTDNVHWVGNPGANGKCRIVYTPAQGSTGDYVTFYWVCGTSGDSGNG
;
A
#
# COMPACT_ATOMS: atom_id res chain seq x y z
N MET A 1 -50.47 12.68 -55.69
CA MET A 1 -49.17 12.14 -56.08
C MET A 1 -48.45 11.71 -54.80
N PHE A 2 -48.58 10.44 -54.45
CA PHE A 2 -48.02 9.89 -53.19
C PHE A 2 -46.58 9.40 -53.46
N MET A 3 -45.58 10.05 -52.88
CA MET A 3 -44.21 9.57 -52.91
C MET A 3 -44.05 8.36 -51.99
N LYS A 4 -43.85 7.18 -52.53
CA LYS A 4 -43.41 5.98 -51.80
C LYS A 4 -41.95 6.17 -51.33
N ARG A 5 -41.74 6.44 -50.05
CA ARG A 5 -40.41 6.35 -49.42
C ARG A 5 -39.95 4.90 -49.49
N LYS A 6 -38.88 4.62 -50.21
CA LYS A 6 -38.15 3.37 -50.17
C LYS A 6 -37.47 3.24 -48.81
N ILE A 7 -37.97 2.38 -47.95
CA ILE A 7 -37.31 1.97 -46.75
C ILE A 7 -36.11 1.13 -47.16
N LYS A 8 -34.88 1.66 -46.97
CA LYS A 8 -33.66 0.88 -47.15
C LYS A 8 -33.67 -0.23 -46.09
N SER A 9 -33.70 -1.48 -46.53
CA SER A 9 -33.53 -2.63 -45.68
C SER A 9 -32.19 -2.54 -44.98
N ALA A 10 -32.16 -2.33 -43.66
CA ALA A 10 -30.97 -2.45 -42.86
C ALA A 10 -30.53 -3.91 -42.87
N LYS A 11 -29.33 -4.19 -43.33
CA LYS A 11 -28.75 -5.54 -43.23
C LYS A 11 -28.55 -5.82 -41.74
N GLY A 12 -29.32 -6.71 -41.17
CA GLY A 12 -29.13 -7.19 -39.81
C GLY A 12 -27.91 -8.11 -39.73
N PHE A 13 -27.27 -8.14 -38.56
CA PHE A 13 -26.22 -9.10 -38.28
C PHE A 13 -26.77 -10.53 -38.26
N THR A 14 -25.99 -11.47 -38.77
CA THR A 14 -26.31 -12.89 -38.64
C THR A 14 -26.02 -13.37 -37.23
N LEU A 15 -26.72 -14.40 -36.77
CA LEU A 15 -26.53 -15.02 -35.46
C LEU A 15 -25.10 -15.58 -35.33
N ALA A 16 -24.54 -16.10 -36.43
CA ALA A 16 -23.15 -16.59 -36.46
C ALA A 16 -22.12 -15.51 -36.27
N GLU A 17 -22.27 -14.32 -36.87
CA GLU A 17 -21.37 -13.17 -36.68
C GLU A 17 -21.38 -12.70 -35.25
N LEU A 18 -22.54 -12.63 -34.60
CA LEU A 18 -22.66 -12.26 -33.20
C LEU A 18 -21.96 -13.30 -32.29
N LEU A 19 -22.16 -14.58 -32.56
CA LEU A 19 -21.61 -15.68 -31.76
C LEU A 19 -20.08 -15.70 -31.81
N ILE A 20 -19.46 -15.44 -32.98
CA ILE A 20 -18.03 -15.36 -33.13
C ILE A 20 -17.46 -14.18 -32.33
N VAL A 21 -18.10 -13.00 -32.39
CA VAL A 21 -17.65 -11.82 -31.67
C VAL A 21 -17.68 -12.05 -30.16
N VAL A 22 -18.76 -12.59 -29.60
CA VAL A 22 -18.86 -12.87 -28.17
C VAL A 22 -17.84 -13.92 -27.72
N ALA A 23 -17.55 -14.91 -28.55
CA ALA A 23 -16.55 -15.94 -28.27
C ALA A 23 -15.14 -15.32 -28.18
N ILE A 24 -14.78 -14.43 -29.09
CA ILE A 24 -13.49 -13.71 -29.06
C ILE A 24 -13.38 -12.83 -27.82
N ILE A 25 -14.42 -12.05 -27.52
CA ILE A 25 -14.46 -11.19 -26.33
C ILE A 25 -14.31 -12.04 -25.05
N ALA A 26 -15.01 -13.16 -24.96
CA ALA A 26 -14.92 -14.05 -23.80
C ALA A 26 -13.49 -14.54 -23.53
N VAL A 27 -12.76 -14.93 -24.58
CA VAL A 27 -11.36 -15.36 -24.46
C VAL A 27 -10.44 -14.20 -24.02
N LEU A 28 -10.61 -13.02 -24.62
CA LEU A 28 -9.82 -11.84 -24.25
C LEU A 28 -10.05 -11.42 -22.80
N VAL A 29 -11.29 -11.42 -22.34
CA VAL A 29 -11.66 -11.09 -20.96
C VAL A 29 -11.11 -12.13 -19.98
N ALA A 30 -11.20 -13.42 -20.32
CA ALA A 30 -10.69 -14.49 -19.47
C ALA A 30 -9.19 -14.38 -19.17
N ILE A 31 -8.41 -13.90 -20.14
CA ILE A 31 -6.95 -13.66 -19.98
C ILE A 31 -6.67 -12.29 -19.33
N GLY A 32 -7.46 -11.29 -19.68
CA GLY A 32 -7.21 -9.89 -19.25
C GLY A 32 -7.48 -9.63 -17.78
N ILE A 33 -8.53 -10.22 -17.20
CA ILE A 33 -8.93 -9.95 -15.80
C ILE A 33 -7.83 -10.30 -14.79
N PRO A 34 -7.20 -11.48 -14.79
CA PRO A 34 -6.18 -11.83 -13.80
C PRO A 34 -4.93 -10.95 -13.91
N ILE A 35 -4.55 -10.55 -15.11
CA ILE A 35 -3.42 -9.66 -15.33
C ILE A 35 -3.72 -8.26 -14.78
N PHE A 36 -4.91 -7.75 -15.06
CA PHE A 36 -5.33 -6.43 -14.62
C PHE A 36 -5.43 -6.33 -13.09
N THR A 37 -5.97 -7.32 -12.41
CA THR A 37 -6.07 -7.35 -10.95
C THR A 37 -4.70 -7.36 -10.28
N SER A 38 -3.73 -8.10 -10.82
CA SER A 38 -2.34 -8.09 -10.33
C SER A 38 -1.67 -6.72 -10.50
N GLN A 39 -1.87 -6.05 -11.63
CA GLN A 39 -1.30 -4.71 -11.84
C GLN A 39 -1.94 -3.66 -10.95
N LEU A 40 -3.25 -3.76 -10.69
CA LEU A 40 -3.93 -2.89 -9.73
C LEU A 40 -3.38 -3.04 -8.32
N GLU A 41 -3.08 -4.27 -7.90
CA GLU A 41 -2.52 -4.52 -6.57
C GLU A 41 -1.12 -3.92 -6.44
N LYS A 42 -0.25 -4.12 -7.41
CA LYS A 42 1.07 -3.48 -7.45
C LYS A 42 0.99 -1.95 -7.41
N SER A 43 -0.03 -1.37 -8.04
CA SER A 43 -0.27 0.07 -7.96
C SER A 43 -0.66 0.53 -6.55
N ARG A 44 -1.49 -0.24 -5.84
CA ARG A 44 -1.85 0.04 -4.44
C ARG A 44 -0.65 -0.07 -3.52
N GLU A 45 0.16 -1.12 -3.67
CA GLU A 45 1.43 -1.28 -2.93
C GLU A 45 2.38 -0.10 -3.16
N ALA A 46 2.46 0.40 -4.39
CA ALA A 46 3.29 1.57 -4.70
C ALA A 46 2.81 2.82 -3.95
N VAL A 47 1.50 3.00 -3.80
CA VAL A 47 0.94 4.10 -2.98
C VAL A 47 1.29 3.89 -1.51
N ASP A 48 1.07 2.70 -0.97
CA ASP A 48 1.40 2.38 0.42
C ASP A 48 2.90 2.59 0.72
N LEU A 49 3.77 2.17 -0.19
CA LEU A 49 5.21 2.43 -0.08
C LEU A 49 5.56 3.92 -0.15
N SER A 50 4.84 4.70 -0.93
CA SER A 50 5.02 6.16 -0.97
C SER A 50 4.62 6.79 0.35
N ASP A 51 3.50 6.39 0.92
CA ASP A 51 3.01 6.89 2.20
C ASP A 51 3.97 6.51 3.34
N VAL A 52 4.46 5.28 3.35
CA VAL A 52 5.46 4.82 4.34
C VAL A 52 6.80 5.55 4.20
N ARG A 53 7.26 5.85 2.98
CA ARG A 53 8.48 6.66 2.77
C ARG A 53 8.31 8.09 3.26
N SER A 54 7.14 8.69 3.06
CA SER A 54 6.80 10.02 3.62
C SER A 54 6.83 9.98 5.14
N ALA A 55 6.17 9.00 5.73
CA ALA A 55 6.13 8.84 7.19
C ALA A 55 7.52 8.56 7.79
N TYR A 56 8.36 7.79 7.09
CA TYR A 56 9.76 7.59 7.48
C TYR A 56 10.52 8.93 7.54
N ALA A 57 10.36 9.78 6.53
CA ALA A 57 11.03 11.08 6.51
C ALA A 57 10.56 11.99 7.66
N GLU A 58 9.28 11.94 8.01
CA GLU A 58 8.71 12.67 9.14
C GLU A 58 9.27 12.19 10.49
N VAL A 59 9.36 10.88 10.71
CA VAL A 59 9.96 10.29 11.91
C VAL A 59 11.42 10.69 12.04
N MET A 60 12.19 10.64 10.96
CA MET A 60 13.59 11.03 10.94
C MET A 60 13.75 12.52 11.24
N MET A 61 12.88 13.37 10.70
CA MET A 61 12.89 14.79 10.99
C MET A 61 12.58 15.06 12.48
N ALA A 62 11.57 14.38 13.03
CA ALA A 62 11.24 14.48 14.45
C ALA A 62 12.39 13.99 15.36
N ALA A 63 13.09 12.94 14.96
CA ALA A 63 14.27 12.44 15.68
C ALA A 63 15.41 13.45 15.72
N ILE A 64 15.63 14.19 14.63
CA ILE A 64 16.69 15.21 14.53
C ILE A 64 16.32 16.49 15.28
N THR A 65 15.08 16.97 15.13
CA THR A 65 14.66 18.27 15.68
C THR A 65 14.11 18.18 17.10
N GLY A 66 13.66 17.00 17.52
CA GLY A 66 12.90 16.80 18.76
C GLY A 66 11.48 17.36 18.73
N ASP A 67 11.04 17.92 17.60
CA ASP A 67 9.73 18.54 17.43
C ASP A 67 8.77 17.54 16.77
N THR A 68 7.64 17.28 17.43
CA THR A 68 6.57 16.42 16.93
C THR A 68 5.33 17.20 16.49
N THR A 69 5.33 18.52 16.70
CA THR A 69 4.13 19.36 16.45
C THR A 69 3.98 19.80 15.00
N ALA A 70 5.08 19.88 14.26
CA ALA A 70 5.10 20.36 12.87
C ALA A 70 4.68 19.29 11.85
N TYR A 71 4.59 18.04 12.26
CA TYR A 71 4.42 16.89 11.37
C TYR A 71 3.06 16.22 11.57
N TYR A 72 2.00 17.01 11.35
CA TYR A 72 0.66 16.46 11.15
C TYR A 72 0.53 16.04 9.70
N THR A 73 0.51 14.75 9.47
CA THR A 73 0.11 14.20 8.19
C THR A 73 -1.38 14.45 7.92
N LYS A 74 -1.76 14.40 6.66
CA LYS A 74 -3.09 14.77 6.14
C LYS A 74 -4.27 14.04 6.78
N ASP A 75 -4.02 12.95 7.45
CA ASP A 75 -5.04 12.11 8.08
C ASP A 75 -4.92 12.18 9.60
N ALA A 76 -6.04 12.41 10.27
CA ALA A 76 -6.12 12.53 11.73
C ALA A 76 -5.60 11.31 12.52
N ASN A 77 -5.31 10.22 11.83
CA ASN A 77 -4.82 8.96 12.41
C ASN A 77 -3.29 8.79 12.31
N GLN A 78 -2.58 9.75 11.72
CA GLN A 78 -1.11 9.68 11.58
C GLN A 78 -0.47 10.72 12.47
N THR A 79 -0.26 10.38 13.71
CA THR A 79 0.41 11.26 14.69
C THR A 79 1.78 10.67 15.02
N ILE A 80 2.80 11.54 15.08
CA ILE A 80 4.11 11.13 15.59
C ILE A 80 4.02 11.02 17.10
N TYR A 81 4.30 9.83 17.62
CA TYR A 81 4.43 9.58 19.03
C TYR A 81 5.88 9.69 19.45
N LYS A 82 6.13 10.59 20.38
CA LYS A 82 7.39 10.69 21.13
C LYS A 82 7.21 9.93 22.44
N GLN A 83 8.03 8.93 22.65
CA GLN A 83 8.09 8.20 23.92
C GLN A 83 9.30 8.70 24.72
N PRO A 84 9.10 9.60 25.71
CA PRO A 84 10.19 10.19 26.47
C PRO A 84 10.90 9.15 27.35
N GLY A 85 12.23 9.19 27.36
CA GLY A 85 13.02 8.39 28.31
C GLY A 85 12.90 6.89 28.15
N SER A 86 12.48 6.41 26.96
CA SER A 86 12.38 4.96 26.68
C SER A 86 13.76 4.30 26.57
N THR A 87 14.80 5.09 26.36
CA THR A 87 16.20 4.66 26.40
C THR A 87 17.05 5.67 27.17
N PRO A 88 18.17 5.25 27.80
CA PRO A 88 19.08 6.18 28.46
C PRO A 88 19.61 7.28 27.53
N GLU A 89 19.73 7.00 26.23
CA GLU A 89 20.35 7.85 25.23
C GLU A 89 19.37 8.79 24.52
N GLY A 90 18.03 8.59 24.69
CA GLY A 90 17.10 9.51 24.05
C GLY A 90 15.66 9.03 23.93
N ASN A 91 14.92 9.71 23.07
CA ASN A 91 13.51 9.43 22.84
C ASN A 91 13.32 8.53 21.63
N VAL A 92 12.39 7.60 21.75
CA VAL A 92 11.87 6.82 20.61
C VAL A 92 10.77 7.61 19.92
N TYR A 93 10.81 7.65 18.60
CA TYR A 93 9.79 8.29 17.78
C TYR A 93 9.11 7.24 16.89
N SER A 94 7.81 7.30 16.77
CA SER A 94 7.08 6.39 15.91
C SER A 94 5.89 7.05 15.23
N ILE A 95 5.54 6.54 14.05
CA ILE A 95 4.33 6.90 13.30
C ILE A 95 3.71 5.63 12.75
N THR A 96 2.40 5.61 12.59
CA THR A 96 1.68 4.49 11.98
C THR A 96 0.96 4.97 10.74
N VAL A 97 1.20 4.30 9.62
CA VAL A 97 0.48 4.48 8.35
C VAL A 97 -0.63 3.46 8.29
N GLU A 98 -1.88 3.90 8.34
CA GLU A 98 -3.08 3.06 8.29
C GLU A 98 -4.30 3.82 7.75
N PRO A 99 -5.24 3.15 7.07
CA PRO A 99 -5.12 1.79 6.57
C PRO A 99 -4.28 1.72 5.29
N LEU A 100 -3.61 0.59 5.05
CA LEU A 100 -2.95 0.31 3.79
C LEU A 100 -3.98 0.15 2.67
N LYS A 101 -3.63 0.55 1.46
CA LYS A 101 -4.52 0.55 0.28
C LYS A 101 -4.56 -0.82 -0.40
N GLN A 102 -3.54 -1.65 -0.21
CA GLN A 102 -3.49 -2.99 -0.77
C GLN A 102 -4.67 -3.87 -0.29
N LYS A 103 -5.06 -4.83 -1.12
CA LYS A 103 -6.21 -5.72 -0.88
C LYS A 103 -5.80 -7.17 -0.76
N GLN A 104 -4.57 -7.50 -1.07
CA GLN A 104 -3.99 -8.83 -0.95
C GLN A 104 -2.94 -8.84 0.14
N ASP A 105 -2.77 -9.99 0.77
CA ASP A 105 -1.73 -10.21 1.74
C ASP A 105 -0.40 -10.46 1.04
N ASN A 106 0.68 -10.05 1.69
CA ASN A 106 2.03 -10.11 1.17
C ASN A 106 2.28 -9.20 -0.04
N TRP A 107 3.54 -9.09 -0.42
CA TRP A 107 3.99 -8.28 -1.53
C TRP A 107 3.75 -8.97 -2.88
N GLN A 108 3.08 -8.27 -3.80
CA GLN A 108 2.99 -8.63 -5.22
C GLN A 108 4.12 -7.97 -6.04
N THR A 109 4.71 -6.93 -5.47
CA THR A 109 5.91 -6.28 -6.01
C THR A 109 7.13 -7.15 -5.76
N ALA A 110 8.07 -7.17 -6.72
CA ALA A 110 9.29 -7.95 -6.59
C ALA A 110 10.16 -7.46 -5.43
N LEU A 111 10.64 -8.39 -4.63
CA LEU A 111 11.59 -8.14 -3.54
C LEU A 111 13.03 -8.15 -4.05
N PRO A 112 14.00 -7.49 -3.39
CA PRO A 112 13.83 -6.73 -2.15
C PRO A 112 13.28 -5.31 -2.36
N ILE A 113 12.50 -4.82 -1.38
CA ILE A 113 12.09 -3.43 -1.25
C ILE A 113 13.00 -2.78 -0.22
N THR A 114 13.41 -1.52 -0.46
CA THR A 114 14.27 -0.78 0.48
C THR A 114 13.65 0.57 0.81
N ILE A 115 13.63 0.91 2.10
CA ILE A 115 13.18 2.21 2.62
C ILE A 115 14.21 2.69 3.66
N GLY A 116 14.78 3.88 3.45
CA GLY A 116 15.73 4.47 4.40
C GLY A 116 16.95 3.60 4.71
N GLY A 117 17.41 2.80 3.75
CA GLY A 117 18.52 1.86 3.92
C GLY A 117 18.14 0.51 4.51
N VAL A 118 16.92 0.35 5.04
CA VAL A 118 16.41 -0.94 5.54
C VAL A 118 15.80 -1.74 4.40
N SER A 119 16.25 -2.97 4.24
CA SER A 119 15.77 -3.90 3.22
C SER A 119 14.65 -4.80 3.75
N SER A 120 13.72 -5.17 2.90
CA SER A 120 12.69 -6.19 3.21
C SER A 120 13.25 -7.59 3.47
N THR A 121 14.54 -7.80 3.28
CA THR A 121 15.26 -9.03 3.64
C THR A 121 15.91 -8.95 5.04
N ASP A 122 15.84 -7.81 5.69
CA ASP A 122 16.34 -7.62 7.05
C ASP A 122 15.25 -8.00 8.05
N ASN A 123 15.32 -9.19 8.59
CA ASN A 123 14.33 -9.72 9.54
C ASN A 123 14.37 -9.05 10.94
N VAL A 124 15.33 -8.17 11.19
CA VAL A 124 15.43 -7.42 12.44
C VAL A 124 14.72 -6.07 12.35
N HIS A 125 14.97 -5.34 11.27
CA HIS A 125 14.44 -3.99 11.08
C HIS A 125 13.26 -3.92 10.08
N TRP A 126 12.93 -5.05 9.45
CA TRP A 126 11.73 -5.20 8.62
C TRP A 126 10.91 -6.39 9.12
N VAL A 127 9.93 -6.13 9.95
CA VAL A 127 9.18 -7.15 10.68
C VAL A 127 7.78 -7.30 10.09
N GLY A 128 7.41 -8.52 9.75
CA GLY A 128 6.09 -8.87 9.22
C GLY A 128 5.90 -8.57 7.75
N ASN A 129 4.68 -8.74 7.28
CA ASN A 129 4.24 -8.50 5.91
C ASN A 129 2.99 -7.64 5.89
N PRO A 130 2.82 -6.80 4.87
CA PRO A 130 1.59 -6.04 4.69
C PRO A 130 0.43 -6.93 4.29
N GLY A 131 -0.79 -6.45 4.47
CA GLY A 131 -2.00 -7.13 4.06
C GLY A 131 -3.18 -6.19 3.92
N ALA A 132 -4.30 -6.76 3.48
CA ALA A 132 -5.53 -6.02 3.28
C ALA A 132 -5.96 -5.28 4.56
N ASN A 133 -6.25 -3.97 4.44
CA ASN A 133 -6.60 -3.10 5.56
C ASN A 133 -5.55 -3.11 6.70
N GLY A 134 -4.32 -3.45 6.37
CA GLY A 134 -3.22 -3.51 7.32
C GLY A 134 -2.66 -2.15 7.69
N LYS A 135 -1.55 -2.17 8.40
CA LYS A 135 -0.81 -0.98 8.82
C LYS A 135 0.69 -1.22 8.79
N CYS A 136 1.43 -0.12 8.68
CA CYS A 136 2.87 -0.10 8.87
C CYS A 136 3.20 0.88 9.99
N ARG A 137 3.81 0.40 11.08
CA ARG A 137 4.37 1.25 12.13
C ARG A 137 5.86 1.41 11.90
N ILE A 138 6.30 2.63 11.85
CA ILE A 138 7.71 3.02 11.70
C ILE A 138 8.21 3.49 13.06
N VAL A 139 9.30 2.94 13.54
CA VAL A 139 9.86 3.24 14.85
C VAL A 139 11.34 3.60 14.70
N TYR A 140 11.70 4.82 15.05
CA TYR A 140 13.09 5.24 15.22
C TYR A 140 13.51 4.96 16.66
N THR A 141 14.64 4.31 16.82
CA THR A 141 15.29 4.06 18.11
C THR A 141 16.66 4.73 18.10
N PRO A 142 16.95 5.63 19.06
CA PRO A 142 18.24 6.26 19.15
C PRO A 142 19.35 5.28 19.49
N ALA A 143 20.59 5.64 19.17
CA ALA A 143 21.77 4.84 19.50
C ALA A 143 21.78 4.45 20.98
N GLN A 144 22.21 3.21 21.26
CA GLN A 144 22.30 2.67 22.62
C GLN A 144 23.66 2.02 22.81
N GLY A 145 24.50 2.61 23.64
CA GLY A 145 25.84 2.08 23.90
C GLY A 145 26.66 1.97 22.62
N SER A 146 27.00 0.74 22.22
CA SER A 146 27.76 0.46 20.99
C SER A 146 26.87 0.28 19.74
N THR A 147 25.56 0.22 19.91
CA THR A 147 24.62 0.10 18.80
C THR A 147 24.23 1.48 18.29
N GLY A 148 24.42 1.75 17.00
CA GLY A 148 23.98 2.99 16.37
C GLY A 148 22.45 3.14 16.41
N ASP A 149 21.96 4.31 16.02
CA ASP A 149 20.53 4.53 15.79
C ASP A 149 20.03 3.69 14.62
N TYR A 150 18.77 3.29 14.71
CA TYR A 150 18.13 2.48 13.69
C TYR A 150 16.64 2.75 13.57
N VAL A 151 16.06 2.35 12.43
CA VAL A 151 14.61 2.40 12.19
C VAL A 151 14.10 1.00 11.94
N THR A 152 12.96 0.68 12.53
CA THR A 152 12.27 -0.59 12.32
C THR A 152 10.88 -0.35 11.71
N PHE A 153 10.56 -1.13 10.69
CA PHE A 153 9.24 -1.18 10.04
C PHE A 153 8.47 -2.40 10.51
N TYR A 154 7.33 -2.18 11.16
CA TYR A 154 6.42 -3.25 11.59
C TYR A 154 5.20 -3.28 10.68
N TRP A 155 5.12 -4.30 9.84
CA TRP A 155 3.99 -4.54 8.94
C TRP A 155 3.01 -5.49 9.59
N VAL A 156 1.73 -5.13 9.54
CA VAL A 156 0.65 -5.94 10.13
C VAL A 156 -0.47 -6.04 9.11
N CYS A 157 -0.93 -7.26 8.83
CA CYS A 157 -2.16 -7.48 8.10
C CYS A 157 -3.35 -6.98 8.91
N GLY A 158 -4.32 -6.34 8.28
CA GLY A 158 -5.59 -6.04 8.89
C GLY A 158 -6.41 -7.31 9.02
N THR A 159 -6.26 -8.05 10.08
CA THR A 159 -7.20 -9.12 10.39
C THR A 159 -8.52 -8.50 10.81
N SER A 160 -9.62 -8.97 10.20
CA SER A 160 -10.96 -8.75 10.74
C SER A 160 -11.01 -9.47 12.09
N GLY A 161 -10.66 -8.77 13.19
CA GLY A 161 -10.86 -9.27 14.55
C GLY A 161 -9.62 -9.57 15.38
N ASP A 162 -8.65 -8.66 15.45
CA ASP A 162 -7.79 -8.65 16.62
C ASP A 162 -8.37 -7.66 17.64
N SER A 163 -9.21 -8.22 18.50
CA SER A 163 -9.62 -7.60 19.75
C SER A 163 -8.38 -7.54 20.62
N GLY A 164 -7.94 -6.34 20.93
CA GLY A 164 -6.76 -6.03 21.66
C GLY A 164 -6.56 -6.89 22.92
N ASN A 165 -5.33 -7.15 23.18
CA ASN A 165 -4.92 -7.35 24.56
C ASN A 165 -3.67 -6.52 24.86
N GLY A 166 -3.86 -5.62 25.80
CA GLY A 166 -2.97 -5.08 26.76
C GLY A 166 -1.79 -4.24 26.35
#